data_9f99f76811532b647cec0ee41d574af3
#
_entry.id   9f99f76811532b647cec0ee41d574af3
#
_cell.length_a   1.000
_cell.length_b   1.000
_cell.length_c   1.000
_cell.angle_alpha   90.00
_cell.angle_beta   90.00
_cell.angle_gamma   90.00
#
_symmetry.space_group_name_H-M   'P 1'
#
loop_
_entity.id
_entity.type
_entity.pdbx_description
1 polymer ?
#
loop_
_entity_poly.entity_id
_entity_poly.type
_entity_poly.pdbx_seq_one_letter_code
_entity_poly.pdbx_strand_id
1 'polypeptide(L)'
;MEKKQTMLIVDDKEINRAILASYFRDEFNILQAEDGQETFDYVYSQPVDIIMLDLVMPKMSGMEVLDKLKTNPRYSDIPVIVTTSVNDTASEAFSMEGGAADYITKPYNPIIVRCRVFNVLGRKENEQLKLHQSVQERRISEMQQIIDIDQLTGLLTQNTFLQQLPSIINNDSHTRYYVIYLDISCFKLINELFNMETGDIILKTAASYFNTIIGKRGIATHLSADAFALLLPEDLVDMDLLIQGLDAMMHSLSIYRSITFYAGVYPIDNIYLSPEQMLDRAHLAMTSARKFQTKRYMIYDDALRTKLREERLIAKEMEPALKEGQFFVKFQPIYQLVGDIDHAMPIAGEALLRWQHPQQGTINPKKFIPIFEKNGFISRIDRYAWEQACHFLSRQRDWGLPIYPVSINISHINFYDNSFVDYLLRLLRKYDL
;
A
#
# COMPACT_ATOMS: atom_id res chain seq x y z
N MET A 1 -34.18 27.91 -18.65
CA MET A 1 -33.97 28.83 -19.78
C MET A 1 -32.48 29.15 -19.78
N GLU A 2 -31.74 28.78 -20.81
CA GLU A 2 -30.35 29.21 -20.95
C GLU A 2 -30.29 30.74 -21.03
N LYS A 3 -29.33 31.35 -20.32
CA LYS A 3 -29.14 32.78 -20.29
C LYS A 3 -28.58 33.21 -21.66
N LYS A 4 -29.35 33.99 -22.44
CA LYS A 4 -28.86 34.51 -23.73
C LYS A 4 -27.55 35.29 -23.52
N GLN A 5 -26.56 35.05 -24.38
CA GLN A 5 -25.31 35.84 -24.43
C GLN A 5 -25.61 37.27 -24.83
N THR A 6 -24.78 38.21 -24.40
CA THR A 6 -24.96 39.65 -24.67
C THR A 6 -23.99 40.09 -25.77
N MET A 7 -24.56 40.65 -26.84
CA MET A 7 -23.82 41.22 -27.96
C MET A 7 -23.91 42.74 -27.92
N LEU A 8 -22.77 43.44 -27.94
CA LEU A 8 -22.71 44.91 -28.07
C LEU A 8 -22.37 45.27 -29.53
N ILE A 9 -23.24 46.02 -30.17
CA ILE A 9 -23.07 46.52 -31.54
C ILE A 9 -22.73 48.01 -31.48
N VAL A 10 -21.57 48.37 -32.02
CA VAL A 10 -21.01 49.73 -31.96
C VAL A 10 -20.80 50.24 -33.39
N ASP A 11 -21.56 51.23 -33.79
CA ASP A 11 -21.48 51.87 -35.11
C ASP A 11 -22.16 53.27 -34.99
N ASP A 12 -21.59 54.31 -35.59
CA ASP A 12 -22.14 55.66 -35.53
C ASP A 12 -23.48 55.80 -36.28
N LYS A 13 -23.71 54.91 -37.27
CA LYS A 13 -24.95 54.94 -38.11
C LYS A 13 -25.99 53.99 -37.53
N GLU A 14 -27.15 54.62 -37.14
CA GLU A 14 -28.31 53.89 -36.62
C GLU A 14 -28.77 52.76 -37.53
N ILE A 15 -28.71 52.97 -38.89
CA ILE A 15 -29.09 52.00 -39.89
C ILE A 15 -28.23 50.72 -39.77
N ASN A 16 -26.90 50.87 -39.60
CA ASN A 16 -25.97 49.72 -39.45
C ASN A 16 -26.24 48.93 -38.16
N ARG A 17 -26.45 49.65 -37.05
CA ARG A 17 -26.82 49.00 -35.78
C ARG A 17 -28.13 48.24 -35.90
N ALA A 18 -29.17 48.84 -36.54
CA ALA A 18 -30.46 48.21 -36.75
C ALA A 18 -30.38 46.94 -37.63
N ILE A 19 -29.57 46.97 -38.72
CA ILE A 19 -29.35 45.84 -39.59
C ILE A 19 -28.69 44.70 -38.81
N LEU A 20 -27.57 44.93 -38.13
CA LEU A 20 -26.85 43.90 -37.37
C LEU A 20 -27.72 43.37 -36.21
N ALA A 21 -28.42 44.24 -35.48
CA ALA A 21 -29.33 43.84 -34.43
C ALA A 21 -30.45 42.91 -34.95
N SER A 22 -30.94 43.17 -36.17
CA SER A 22 -32.00 42.32 -36.78
C SER A 22 -31.52 40.89 -37.05
N TYR A 23 -30.23 40.65 -37.27
CA TYR A 23 -29.66 39.33 -37.54
C TYR A 23 -29.54 38.45 -36.29
N PHE A 24 -29.52 39.07 -35.08
CA PHE A 24 -29.17 38.38 -33.82
C PHE A 24 -30.18 38.50 -32.68
N ARG A 25 -31.30 39.23 -32.87
CA ARG A 25 -32.30 39.48 -31.82
C ARG A 25 -32.88 38.24 -31.15
N ASP A 26 -32.91 37.15 -31.89
CA ASP A 26 -33.50 35.90 -31.40
C ASP A 26 -32.51 35.10 -30.51
N GLU A 27 -31.20 35.25 -30.75
CA GLU A 27 -30.17 34.48 -30.07
C GLU A 27 -29.44 35.24 -28.96
N PHE A 28 -29.34 36.58 -29.10
CA PHE A 28 -28.56 37.44 -28.18
C PHE A 28 -29.43 38.50 -27.50
N ASN A 29 -28.96 38.96 -26.33
CA ASN A 29 -29.35 40.21 -25.76
C ASN A 29 -28.54 41.32 -26.49
N ILE A 30 -29.19 42.18 -27.24
CA ILE A 30 -28.53 43.21 -28.05
C ILE A 30 -28.41 44.52 -27.29
N LEU A 31 -27.18 45.01 -27.19
CA LEU A 31 -26.86 46.37 -26.75
C LEU A 31 -26.36 47.15 -27.96
N GLN A 32 -26.65 48.42 -28.00
CA GLN A 32 -26.23 49.31 -29.10
C GLN A 32 -25.55 50.53 -28.54
N ALA A 33 -24.39 50.89 -29.10
CA ALA A 33 -23.63 52.09 -28.78
C ALA A 33 -23.35 52.89 -30.07
N GLU A 34 -23.44 54.20 -29.98
CA GLU A 34 -23.22 55.10 -31.13
C GLU A 34 -21.79 55.61 -31.21
N ASP A 35 -21.01 55.50 -30.14
CA ASP A 35 -19.61 55.92 -30.13
C ASP A 35 -18.75 55.08 -29.14
N GLY A 36 -17.44 55.35 -29.15
CA GLY A 36 -16.52 54.62 -28.29
C GLY A 36 -16.69 54.89 -26.79
N GLN A 37 -17.23 56.03 -26.40
CA GLN A 37 -17.47 56.33 -24.99
C GLN A 37 -18.63 55.49 -24.44
N GLU A 38 -19.74 55.46 -25.16
CA GLU A 38 -20.90 54.64 -24.82
C GLU A 38 -20.57 53.14 -24.79
N THR A 39 -19.63 52.68 -25.63
CA THR A 39 -19.11 51.33 -25.61
C THR A 39 -18.56 50.98 -24.22
N PHE A 40 -17.74 51.85 -23.64
CA PHE A 40 -17.17 51.61 -22.32
C PHE A 40 -18.21 51.71 -21.20
N ASP A 41 -19.21 52.56 -21.31
CA ASP A 41 -20.30 52.64 -20.34
C ASP A 41 -21.06 51.31 -20.24
N TYR A 42 -21.31 50.63 -21.36
CA TYR A 42 -21.89 49.30 -21.38
C TYR A 42 -20.96 48.23 -20.82
N VAL A 43 -19.70 48.18 -21.28
CA VAL A 43 -18.71 47.16 -20.84
C VAL A 43 -18.42 47.29 -19.35
N TYR A 44 -18.50 48.49 -18.76
CA TYR A 44 -18.29 48.68 -17.33
C TYR A 44 -19.54 48.35 -16.48
N SER A 45 -20.74 48.51 -17.05
CA SER A 45 -22.00 48.34 -16.31
C SER A 45 -22.53 46.91 -16.32
N GLN A 46 -22.25 46.09 -17.34
CA GLN A 46 -22.80 44.76 -17.48
C GLN A 46 -21.90 43.83 -18.31
N PRO A 47 -22.03 42.49 -18.15
CA PRO A 47 -21.27 41.52 -18.94
C PRO A 47 -21.60 41.63 -20.43
N VAL A 48 -20.57 41.65 -21.28
CA VAL A 48 -20.64 41.58 -22.73
C VAL A 48 -19.86 40.37 -23.21
N ASP A 49 -20.48 39.48 -24.00
CA ASP A 49 -19.88 38.26 -24.48
C ASP A 49 -19.16 38.42 -25.82
N ILE A 50 -19.61 39.36 -26.65
CA ILE A 50 -19.02 39.68 -27.95
C ILE A 50 -19.32 41.13 -28.33
N ILE A 51 -18.37 41.81 -29.01
CA ILE A 51 -18.51 43.17 -29.52
C ILE A 51 -18.39 43.16 -31.05
N MET A 52 -19.33 43.79 -31.73
CA MET A 52 -19.23 44.17 -33.14
C MET A 52 -18.91 45.66 -33.22
N LEU A 53 -17.75 46.02 -33.76
CA LEU A 53 -17.17 47.36 -33.64
C LEU A 53 -16.88 47.98 -34.99
N ASP A 54 -17.49 49.09 -35.31
CA ASP A 54 -17.09 49.92 -36.47
C ASP A 54 -15.77 50.65 -36.21
N LEU A 55 -14.89 50.62 -37.20
CA LEU A 55 -13.59 51.31 -37.11
C LEU A 55 -13.73 52.82 -37.26
N VAL A 56 -14.66 53.26 -38.09
CA VAL A 56 -14.78 54.69 -38.48
C VAL A 56 -15.94 55.32 -37.72
N MET A 57 -15.65 55.92 -36.60
CA MET A 57 -16.63 56.61 -35.74
C MET A 57 -16.12 57.99 -35.33
N PRO A 58 -17.02 58.95 -35.08
CA PRO A 58 -16.67 60.27 -34.53
C PRO A 58 -16.23 60.16 -33.06
N LYS A 59 -15.49 61.16 -32.56
CA LYS A 59 -14.98 61.33 -31.19
C LYS A 59 -13.87 60.29 -30.82
N MET A 60 -14.15 59.03 -30.83
CA MET A 60 -13.19 57.94 -30.55
C MET A 60 -13.29 56.88 -31.67
N SER A 61 -12.20 56.63 -32.32
CA SER A 61 -12.14 55.64 -33.41
C SER A 61 -12.29 54.20 -32.87
N GLY A 62 -12.82 53.28 -33.68
CA GLY A 62 -12.92 51.87 -33.28
C GLY A 62 -11.56 51.24 -32.98
N MET A 63 -10.47 51.69 -33.60
CA MET A 63 -9.13 51.26 -33.26
C MET A 63 -8.70 51.64 -31.85
N GLU A 64 -9.00 52.87 -31.42
CA GLU A 64 -8.74 53.30 -30.04
C GLU A 64 -9.60 52.53 -29.02
N VAL A 65 -10.84 52.18 -29.37
CA VAL A 65 -11.69 51.30 -28.55
C VAL A 65 -11.09 49.90 -28.43
N LEU A 66 -10.67 49.31 -29.55
CA LEU A 66 -10.05 47.99 -29.59
C LEU A 66 -8.78 47.93 -28.74
N ASP A 67 -7.87 48.91 -28.92
CA ASP A 67 -6.62 49.00 -28.17
C ASP A 67 -6.89 49.09 -26.65
N LYS A 68 -7.80 49.96 -26.22
CA LYS A 68 -8.18 50.10 -24.81
C LYS A 68 -8.82 48.84 -24.23
N LEU A 69 -9.63 48.12 -25.00
CA LEU A 69 -10.22 46.87 -24.56
C LEU A 69 -9.14 45.80 -24.40
N LYS A 70 -8.23 45.68 -25.35
CA LYS A 70 -7.19 44.62 -25.38
C LYS A 70 -6.04 44.86 -24.43
N THR A 71 -5.75 46.10 -24.07
CA THR A 71 -4.75 46.46 -23.05
C THR A 71 -5.26 46.33 -21.61
N ASN A 72 -6.57 46.25 -21.40
CA ASN A 72 -7.15 46.11 -20.07
C ASN A 72 -7.41 44.61 -19.74
N PRO A 73 -6.71 44.01 -18.75
CA PRO A 73 -6.87 42.60 -18.42
C PRO A 73 -8.28 42.15 -18.06
N ARG A 74 -9.15 43.09 -17.64
CA ARG A 74 -10.54 42.78 -17.28
C ARG A 74 -11.45 42.58 -18.51
N TYR A 75 -11.07 43.17 -19.66
CA TYR A 75 -11.90 43.18 -20.86
C TYR A 75 -11.18 42.57 -22.08
N SER A 76 -9.90 42.26 -21.96
CA SER A 76 -9.07 41.71 -23.05
C SER A 76 -9.64 40.42 -23.65
N ASP A 77 -10.32 39.63 -22.85
CA ASP A 77 -10.93 38.35 -23.25
C ASP A 77 -12.26 38.47 -23.98
N ILE A 78 -12.84 39.71 -24.08
CA ILE A 78 -14.05 39.91 -24.85
C ILE A 78 -13.67 39.88 -26.35
N PRO A 79 -14.21 38.93 -27.13
CA PRO A 79 -13.94 38.89 -28.56
C PRO A 79 -14.59 40.10 -29.25
N VAL A 80 -13.78 40.74 -30.08
CA VAL A 80 -14.19 41.91 -30.88
C VAL A 80 -14.15 41.56 -32.35
N ILE A 81 -15.29 41.66 -33.03
CA ILE A 81 -15.37 41.56 -34.50
C ILE A 81 -15.46 42.97 -35.07
N VAL A 82 -14.49 43.31 -35.86
CA VAL A 82 -14.42 44.65 -36.47
C VAL A 82 -15.26 44.72 -37.74
N THR A 83 -15.97 45.82 -37.95
CA THR A 83 -16.67 46.09 -39.23
C THR A 83 -15.95 47.18 -40.01
N THR A 84 -15.73 46.95 -41.31
CA THR A 84 -14.95 47.86 -42.18
C THR A 84 -15.56 48.01 -43.60
N SER A 85 -15.17 49.02 -44.35
CA SER A 85 -15.62 49.22 -45.74
C SER A 85 -14.75 48.42 -46.73
N VAL A 86 -15.34 48.00 -47.88
CA VAL A 86 -14.77 47.07 -48.89
C VAL A 86 -13.39 47.45 -49.46
N ASN A 87 -12.92 48.67 -49.26
CA ASN A 87 -11.65 49.14 -49.88
C ASN A 87 -10.53 49.41 -48.87
N ASP A 88 -10.64 48.88 -47.65
CA ASP A 88 -9.67 49.20 -46.57
C ASP A 88 -8.92 47.97 -46.05
N THR A 89 -8.19 47.33 -46.98
CA THR A 89 -7.35 46.16 -46.65
C THR A 89 -6.26 46.45 -45.62
N ALA A 90 -5.81 47.70 -45.50
CA ALA A 90 -4.82 48.11 -44.52
C ALA A 90 -5.46 48.13 -43.12
N SER A 91 -6.71 48.58 -42.95
CA SER A 91 -7.44 48.58 -41.70
C SER A 91 -7.80 47.13 -41.23
N GLU A 92 -8.02 46.19 -42.18
CA GLU A 92 -8.23 44.77 -41.84
C GLU A 92 -7.02 44.17 -41.19
N ALA A 93 -5.82 44.33 -41.81
CA ALA A 93 -4.56 43.82 -41.31
C ALA A 93 -4.20 44.44 -39.94
N PHE A 94 -4.35 45.76 -39.83
CA PHE A 94 -4.10 46.50 -38.57
C PHE A 94 -5.03 46.10 -37.43
N SER A 95 -6.27 45.79 -37.74
CA SER A 95 -7.25 45.37 -36.73
C SER A 95 -6.95 43.98 -36.17
N MET A 96 -6.48 43.06 -37.01
CA MET A 96 -6.05 41.73 -36.59
C MET A 96 -4.79 41.76 -35.71
N GLU A 97 -3.79 42.61 -36.11
CA GLU A 97 -2.63 42.89 -35.26
C GLU A 97 -2.98 43.53 -33.94
N GLY A 98 -4.00 44.39 -33.91
CA GLY A 98 -4.56 45.03 -32.72
C GLY A 98 -5.38 44.08 -31.80
N GLY A 99 -5.50 42.79 -32.15
CA GLY A 99 -6.15 41.76 -31.32
C GLY A 99 -7.66 41.61 -31.62
N ALA A 100 -8.18 42.04 -32.76
CA ALA A 100 -9.53 41.70 -33.19
C ALA A 100 -9.65 40.18 -33.42
N ALA A 101 -10.78 39.58 -33.02
CA ALA A 101 -11.05 38.16 -33.19
C ALA A 101 -11.40 37.77 -34.64
N ASP A 102 -12.03 38.69 -35.36
CA ASP A 102 -12.36 38.59 -36.78
C ASP A 102 -12.77 39.96 -37.34
N TYR A 103 -13.01 40.04 -38.66
CA TYR A 103 -13.54 41.25 -39.29
C TYR A 103 -14.70 40.97 -40.25
N ILE A 104 -15.56 41.96 -40.54
CA ILE A 104 -16.70 41.86 -41.43
C ILE A 104 -16.72 43.09 -42.33
N THR A 105 -16.82 42.87 -43.63
CA THR A 105 -16.89 43.97 -44.63
C THR A 105 -18.34 44.43 -44.89
N LYS A 106 -18.51 45.74 -45.00
CA LYS A 106 -19.77 46.34 -45.43
C LYS A 106 -19.86 46.33 -46.98
N PRO A 107 -21.01 46.02 -47.62
CA PRO A 107 -22.32 45.84 -47.03
C PRO A 107 -22.46 44.45 -46.35
N TYR A 108 -23.28 44.38 -45.28
CA TYR A 108 -23.42 43.17 -44.47
C TYR A 108 -24.18 42.06 -45.22
N ASN A 109 -23.57 40.91 -45.31
CA ASN A 109 -24.22 39.67 -45.73
C ASN A 109 -24.63 38.88 -44.49
N PRO A 110 -25.93 38.64 -44.25
CA PRO A 110 -26.38 38.00 -43.02
C PRO A 110 -25.79 36.64 -42.78
N ILE A 111 -25.55 35.83 -43.81
CA ILE A 111 -24.94 34.50 -43.68
C ILE A 111 -23.48 34.59 -43.22
N ILE A 112 -22.70 35.48 -43.84
CA ILE A 112 -21.29 35.67 -43.48
C ILE A 112 -21.16 36.24 -42.05
N VAL A 113 -21.94 37.23 -41.71
CA VAL A 113 -21.95 37.86 -40.38
C VAL A 113 -22.23 36.79 -39.31
N ARG A 114 -23.29 35.99 -39.49
CA ARG A 114 -23.64 34.93 -38.56
C ARG A 114 -22.55 33.86 -38.43
N CYS A 115 -22.02 33.39 -39.54
CA CYS A 115 -20.90 32.40 -39.52
C CYS A 115 -19.68 32.91 -38.73
N ARG A 116 -19.27 34.17 -38.92
CA ARG A 116 -18.12 34.73 -38.21
C ARG A 116 -18.37 34.85 -36.72
N VAL A 117 -19.53 35.37 -36.31
CA VAL A 117 -19.90 35.51 -34.89
C VAL A 117 -19.90 34.15 -34.19
N PHE A 118 -20.54 33.14 -34.75
CA PHE A 118 -20.56 31.80 -34.12
C PHE A 118 -19.22 31.11 -34.15
N ASN A 119 -18.39 31.30 -35.18
CA ASN A 119 -17.03 30.76 -35.22
C ASN A 119 -16.14 31.38 -34.14
N VAL A 120 -16.24 32.68 -33.89
CA VAL A 120 -15.48 33.37 -32.84
C VAL A 120 -15.90 32.87 -31.45
N LEU A 121 -17.18 32.74 -31.18
CA LEU A 121 -17.70 32.24 -29.93
C LEU A 121 -17.33 30.77 -29.69
N GLY A 122 -17.47 29.91 -30.73
CA GLY A 122 -17.11 28.50 -30.63
C GLY A 122 -15.61 28.27 -30.41
N ARG A 123 -14.74 29.15 -30.92
CA ARG A 123 -13.29 29.07 -30.61
C ARG A 123 -13.03 29.36 -29.12
N LYS A 124 -13.68 30.41 -28.57
CA LYS A 124 -13.54 30.76 -27.15
C LYS A 124 -14.02 29.62 -26.22
N GLU A 125 -15.17 29.04 -26.52
CA GLU A 125 -15.69 27.90 -25.75
C GLU A 125 -14.74 26.67 -25.78
N ASN A 126 -14.22 26.35 -26.96
CA ASN A 126 -13.26 25.25 -27.13
C ASN A 126 -11.94 25.48 -26.36
N GLU A 127 -11.43 26.71 -26.34
CA GLU A 127 -10.23 27.05 -25.56
C GLU A 127 -10.46 26.92 -24.06
N GLN A 128 -11.60 27.39 -23.57
CA GLN A 128 -11.97 27.22 -22.16
C GLN A 128 -12.15 25.76 -21.76
N LEU A 129 -12.76 24.95 -22.64
CA LEU A 129 -12.94 23.50 -22.41
C LEU A 129 -11.59 22.79 -22.31
N LYS A 130 -10.67 23.06 -23.24
CA LYS A 130 -9.31 22.50 -23.24
C LYS A 130 -8.53 22.87 -21.97
N LEU A 131 -8.64 24.13 -21.53
CA LEU A 131 -7.98 24.57 -20.30
C LEU A 131 -8.57 23.85 -19.09
N HIS A 132 -9.89 23.71 -19.02
CA HIS A 132 -10.56 22.99 -17.93
C HIS A 132 -10.16 21.51 -17.89
N GLN A 133 -10.11 20.85 -19.05
CA GLN A 133 -9.66 19.45 -19.17
C GLN A 133 -8.22 19.29 -18.67
N SER A 134 -7.30 20.15 -19.09
CA SER A 134 -5.90 20.06 -18.67
C SER A 134 -5.71 20.25 -17.15
N VAL A 135 -6.50 21.11 -16.53
CA VAL A 135 -6.49 21.30 -15.07
C VAL A 135 -7.04 20.08 -14.34
N GLN A 136 -8.11 19.47 -14.87
CA GLN A 136 -8.66 18.23 -14.30
C GLN A 136 -7.69 17.05 -14.44
N GLU A 137 -7.07 16.85 -15.59
CA GLU A 137 -6.06 15.81 -15.81
C GLU A 137 -4.88 15.95 -14.86
N ARG A 138 -4.42 17.17 -14.64
CA ARG A 138 -3.35 17.44 -13.66
C ARG A 138 -3.76 17.09 -12.23
N ARG A 139 -4.96 17.46 -11.82
CA ARG A 139 -5.50 17.10 -10.50
C ARG A 139 -5.65 15.59 -10.31
N ILE A 140 -6.12 14.88 -11.34
CA ILE A 140 -6.24 13.43 -11.32
C ILE A 140 -4.85 12.79 -11.18
N SER A 141 -3.85 13.26 -11.93
CA SER A 141 -2.47 12.78 -11.84
C SER A 141 -1.85 13.03 -10.45
N GLU A 142 -2.05 14.22 -9.88
CA GLU A 142 -1.60 14.56 -8.52
C GLU A 142 -2.28 13.67 -7.45
N MET A 143 -3.59 13.42 -7.59
CA MET A 143 -4.31 12.51 -6.69
C MET A 143 -3.85 11.06 -6.83
N GLN A 144 -3.56 10.59 -8.04
CA GLN A 144 -3.02 9.25 -8.28
C GLN A 144 -1.64 9.09 -7.63
N GLN A 145 -0.75 10.07 -7.74
CA GLN A 145 0.56 10.04 -7.07
C GLN A 145 0.45 9.94 -5.54
N ILE A 146 -0.56 10.56 -4.94
CA ILE A 146 -0.81 10.48 -3.49
C ILE A 146 -1.31 9.07 -3.09
N ILE A 147 -2.04 8.39 -3.99
CA ILE A 147 -2.56 7.03 -3.74
C ILE A 147 -1.48 5.97 -3.97
N ASP A 148 -0.57 6.21 -4.91
CA ASP A 148 0.40 5.22 -5.37
C ASP A 148 1.67 5.14 -4.52
N ILE A 149 2.01 6.19 -3.78
CA ILE A 149 3.26 6.32 -3.03
C ILE A 149 2.99 6.57 -1.54
N ASP A 150 3.66 5.81 -0.68
CA ASP A 150 3.68 6.03 0.75
C ASP A 150 4.42 7.32 1.09
N GLN A 151 3.73 8.26 1.75
CA GLN A 151 4.23 9.62 2.01
C GLN A 151 5.41 9.66 2.97
N LEU A 152 5.56 8.66 3.83
CA LEU A 152 6.67 8.59 4.79
C LEU A 152 7.95 8.11 4.12
N THR A 153 7.87 7.04 3.36
CA THR A 153 9.03 6.29 2.86
C THR A 153 9.36 6.59 1.40
N GLY A 154 8.41 7.12 0.63
CA GLY A 154 8.56 7.33 -0.82
C GLY A 154 8.53 6.05 -1.65
N LEU A 155 8.25 4.89 -1.03
CA LEU A 155 8.03 3.61 -1.72
C LEU A 155 6.59 3.52 -2.23
N LEU A 156 6.29 2.50 -3.03
CA LEU A 156 4.91 2.23 -3.42
C LEU A 156 4.02 1.94 -2.21
N THR A 157 2.74 2.27 -2.31
CA THR A 157 1.74 1.73 -1.39
C THR A 157 1.53 0.24 -1.64
N GLN A 158 1.03 -0.49 -0.65
CA GLN A 158 0.73 -1.92 -0.79
C GLN A 158 -0.18 -2.21 -1.99
N ASN A 159 -1.23 -1.40 -2.19
CA ASN A 159 -2.17 -1.59 -3.28
C ASN A 159 -1.48 -1.46 -4.64
N THR A 160 -0.68 -0.43 -4.83
CA THR A 160 0.07 -0.20 -6.07
C THR A 160 1.09 -1.30 -6.33
N PHE A 161 1.79 -1.75 -5.28
CA PHE A 161 2.72 -2.88 -5.37
C PHE A 161 2.01 -4.16 -5.86
N LEU A 162 0.88 -4.53 -5.24
CA LEU A 162 0.12 -5.71 -5.62
C LEU A 162 -0.46 -5.63 -7.05
N GLN A 163 -0.86 -4.43 -7.49
CA GLN A 163 -1.36 -4.22 -8.85
C GLN A 163 -0.24 -4.30 -9.91
N GLN A 164 0.96 -3.81 -9.62
CA GLN A 164 2.09 -3.81 -10.56
C GLN A 164 2.80 -5.17 -10.65
N LEU A 165 2.79 -5.96 -9.58
CA LEU A 165 3.50 -7.23 -9.49
C LEU A 165 3.20 -8.19 -10.65
N PRO A 166 1.93 -8.47 -11.04
CA PRO A 166 1.65 -9.37 -12.16
C PRO A 166 2.17 -8.85 -13.50
N SER A 167 2.11 -7.55 -13.73
CA SER A 167 2.57 -6.95 -14.97
C SER A 167 4.09 -7.08 -15.15
N ILE A 168 4.86 -6.91 -14.06
CA ILE A 168 6.32 -7.07 -14.09
C ILE A 168 6.71 -8.51 -14.38
N ILE A 169 6.09 -9.48 -13.69
CA ILE A 169 6.38 -10.92 -13.87
C ILE A 169 6.02 -11.37 -15.29
N ASN A 170 4.88 -10.94 -15.82
CA ASN A 170 4.41 -11.35 -17.14
C ASN A 170 5.18 -10.72 -18.29
N ASN A 171 5.71 -9.49 -18.10
CA ASN A 171 6.49 -8.79 -19.13
C ASN A 171 7.89 -9.37 -19.34
N ASP A 172 8.44 -10.08 -18.36
CA ASP A 172 9.75 -10.74 -18.44
C ASP A 172 9.64 -12.21 -18.02
N SER A 173 9.08 -13.03 -18.92
CA SER A 173 8.83 -14.46 -18.68
C SER A 173 10.11 -15.32 -18.58
N HIS A 174 11.28 -14.76 -18.90
CA HIS A 174 12.57 -15.44 -18.84
C HIS A 174 13.30 -15.23 -17.50
N THR A 175 12.91 -14.22 -16.75
CA THR A 175 13.51 -13.90 -15.45
C THR A 175 12.66 -14.48 -14.33
N ARG A 176 13.31 -15.21 -13.44
CA ARG A 176 12.69 -15.65 -12.19
C ARG A 176 12.65 -14.50 -11.20
N TYR A 177 11.51 -14.27 -10.59
CA TYR A 177 11.31 -13.22 -9.60
C TYR A 177 11.11 -13.79 -8.20
N TYR A 178 11.44 -12.98 -7.20
CA TYR A 178 11.32 -13.31 -5.78
C TYR A 178 10.54 -12.21 -5.07
N VAL A 179 9.56 -12.61 -4.28
CA VAL A 179 8.90 -11.74 -3.31
C VAL A 179 9.63 -11.87 -1.98
N ILE A 180 10.12 -10.75 -1.46
CA ILE A 180 10.81 -10.71 -0.18
C ILE A 180 9.97 -9.87 0.78
N TYR A 181 9.60 -10.44 1.92
CA TYR A 181 8.93 -9.75 3.02
C TYR A 181 9.96 -9.48 4.11
N LEU A 182 10.05 -8.23 4.57
CA LEU A 182 10.96 -7.80 5.64
C LEU A 182 10.16 -7.18 6.78
N ASP A 183 10.63 -7.40 8.01
CA ASP A 183 10.02 -6.92 9.25
C ASP A 183 11.12 -6.47 10.22
N ILE A 184 10.88 -5.36 10.92
CA ILE A 184 11.81 -4.83 11.92
C ILE A 184 11.43 -5.38 13.28
N SER A 185 12.34 -6.13 13.89
CA SER A 185 12.09 -6.72 15.21
C SER A 185 11.96 -5.63 16.28
N CYS A 186 10.95 -5.79 17.14
CA CYS A 186 10.71 -4.90 18.29
C CYS A 186 10.52 -3.41 17.95
N PHE A 187 10.03 -3.09 16.74
CA PHE A 187 9.87 -1.71 16.29
C PHE A 187 8.96 -0.87 17.21
N LYS A 188 7.89 -1.48 17.73
CA LYS A 188 7.03 -0.81 18.71
C LYS A 188 7.81 -0.39 19.97
N LEU A 189 8.70 -1.25 20.47
CA LEU A 189 9.54 -0.95 21.62
C LEU A 189 10.55 0.19 21.30
N ILE A 190 11.07 0.22 20.08
CA ILE A 190 11.92 1.30 19.62
C ILE A 190 11.18 2.64 19.67
N ASN A 191 9.94 2.68 19.17
CA ASN A 191 9.10 3.88 19.22
C ASN A 191 8.76 4.32 20.66
N GLU A 192 8.53 3.36 21.55
CA GLU A 192 8.28 3.64 22.98
C GLU A 192 9.52 4.17 23.70
N LEU A 193 10.71 3.67 23.39
CA LEU A 193 11.97 4.06 24.06
C LEU A 193 12.59 5.34 23.49
N PHE A 194 12.47 5.57 22.19
CA PHE A 194 13.21 6.64 21.48
C PHE A 194 12.30 7.71 20.85
N ASN A 195 11.04 7.49 20.68
CA ASN A 195 9.96 8.27 20.05
C ASN A 195 9.63 7.86 18.59
N MET A 196 8.51 8.38 18.09
CA MET A 196 8.02 8.06 16.72
C MET A 196 8.91 8.65 15.62
N GLU A 197 9.53 9.82 15.85
CA GLU A 197 10.44 10.44 14.86
C GLU A 197 11.64 9.54 14.58
N THR A 198 12.14 8.87 15.60
CA THR A 198 13.23 7.89 15.46
C THR A 198 12.80 6.68 14.62
N GLY A 199 11.58 6.18 14.84
CA GLY A 199 11.00 5.13 14.00
C GLY A 199 10.89 5.56 12.55
N ASP A 200 10.41 6.77 12.29
CA ASP A 200 10.29 7.34 10.95
C ASP A 200 11.65 7.43 10.24
N ILE A 201 12.71 7.81 10.97
CA ILE A 201 14.08 7.84 10.42
C ILE A 201 14.55 6.44 10.03
N ILE A 202 14.27 5.42 10.85
CA ILE A 202 14.59 4.02 10.54
C ILE A 202 13.88 3.58 9.28
N LEU A 203 12.56 3.83 9.17
CA LEU A 203 11.75 3.46 8.00
C LEU A 203 12.25 4.15 6.73
N LYS A 204 12.54 5.46 6.79
CA LYS A 204 13.11 6.23 5.66
C LYS A 204 14.48 5.72 5.25
N THR A 205 15.32 5.37 6.23
CA THR A 205 16.66 4.83 5.95
C THR A 205 16.59 3.47 5.25
N ALA A 206 15.72 2.57 5.73
CA ALA A 206 15.47 1.27 5.08
C ALA A 206 14.92 1.46 3.66
N ALA A 207 13.93 2.33 3.48
CA ALA A 207 13.34 2.63 2.18
C ALA A 207 14.35 3.19 1.19
N SER A 208 15.22 4.10 1.63
CA SER A 208 16.33 4.64 0.81
C SER A 208 17.25 3.53 0.32
N TYR A 209 17.60 2.59 1.20
CA TYR A 209 18.41 1.43 0.82
C TYR A 209 17.68 0.55 -0.20
N PHE A 210 16.41 0.22 0.01
CA PHE A 210 15.63 -0.57 -0.94
C PHE A 210 15.60 0.09 -2.32
N ASN A 211 15.39 1.41 -2.40
CA ASN A 211 15.43 2.14 -3.66
C ASN A 211 16.78 2.01 -4.39
N THR A 212 17.89 1.85 -3.68
CA THR A 212 19.20 1.63 -4.33
C THR A 212 19.34 0.25 -4.94
N ILE A 213 18.78 -0.79 -4.30
CA ILE A 213 18.94 -2.18 -4.73
C ILE A 213 17.92 -2.63 -5.77
N ILE A 214 16.68 -2.10 -5.75
CA ILE A 214 15.62 -2.51 -6.70
C ILE A 214 15.93 -2.05 -8.14
N GLY A 215 16.65 -0.96 -8.34
CA GLY A 215 16.99 -0.42 -9.64
C GLY A 215 15.76 -0.15 -10.50
N LYS A 216 15.84 -0.52 -11.80
CA LYS A 216 14.72 -0.35 -12.77
C LYS A 216 13.88 -1.62 -12.96
N ARG A 217 14.32 -2.77 -12.42
CA ARG A 217 13.70 -4.07 -12.66
C ARG A 217 12.93 -4.62 -11.48
N GLY A 218 13.05 -3.99 -10.31
CA GLY A 218 12.33 -4.35 -9.11
C GLY A 218 11.35 -3.27 -8.67
N ILE A 219 10.52 -3.59 -7.68
CA ILE A 219 9.65 -2.65 -6.97
C ILE A 219 9.70 -2.93 -5.47
N ALA A 220 9.45 -1.92 -4.66
CA ALA A 220 9.39 -2.01 -3.21
C ALA A 220 8.16 -1.29 -2.67
N THR A 221 7.64 -1.78 -1.54
CA THR A 221 6.52 -1.16 -0.83
C THR A 221 6.76 -1.12 0.67
N HIS A 222 6.25 -0.09 1.30
CA HIS A 222 6.00 -0.06 2.73
C HIS A 222 4.59 -0.61 2.99
N LEU A 223 4.48 -1.72 3.73
CA LEU A 223 3.20 -2.40 3.94
C LEU A 223 2.43 -1.78 5.11
N SER A 224 3.02 -1.77 6.27
CA SER A 224 2.44 -1.18 7.48
C SER A 224 3.47 -1.17 8.60
N ALA A 225 3.41 -0.18 9.47
CA ALA A 225 4.23 -0.06 10.68
C ALA A 225 5.75 -0.30 10.43
N ASP A 226 6.19 -1.54 10.54
CA ASP A 226 7.59 -1.99 10.48
C ASP A 226 7.86 -2.97 9.33
N ALA A 227 6.91 -3.15 8.42
CA ALA A 227 6.97 -4.17 7.38
C ALA A 227 7.15 -3.59 5.98
N PHE A 228 7.99 -4.26 5.19
CA PHE A 228 8.28 -3.94 3.79
C PHE A 228 8.14 -5.16 2.91
N ALA A 229 7.87 -4.95 1.63
CA ALA A 229 8.01 -6.00 0.63
C ALA A 229 8.79 -5.51 -0.59
N LEU A 230 9.52 -6.44 -1.20
CA LEU A 230 10.32 -6.22 -2.41
C LEU A 230 9.93 -7.28 -3.44
N LEU A 231 9.87 -6.90 -4.69
CA LEU A 231 9.89 -7.81 -5.84
C LEU A 231 11.21 -7.61 -6.56
N LEU A 232 12.05 -8.64 -6.59
CA LEU A 232 13.37 -8.58 -7.22
C LEU A 232 13.56 -9.74 -8.20
N PRO A 233 14.25 -9.51 -9.34
CA PRO A 233 14.71 -10.58 -10.20
C PRO A 233 15.84 -11.39 -9.52
N GLU A 234 15.96 -12.67 -9.86
CA GLU A 234 16.88 -13.64 -9.23
C GLU A 234 18.34 -13.15 -9.16
N ASP A 235 18.81 -12.49 -10.20
CA ASP A 235 20.18 -11.98 -10.30
C ASP A 235 20.49 -10.82 -9.32
N LEU A 236 19.46 -10.22 -8.72
CA LEU A 236 19.60 -9.18 -7.69
C LEU A 236 19.35 -9.72 -6.27
N VAL A 237 18.99 -11.00 -6.10
CA VAL A 237 18.68 -11.60 -4.80
C VAL A 237 19.91 -12.23 -4.17
N ASP A 238 20.60 -11.44 -3.36
CA ASP A 238 21.57 -11.94 -2.39
C ASP A 238 21.12 -11.52 -0.99
N MET A 239 20.54 -12.46 -0.24
CA MET A 239 19.93 -12.18 1.05
C MET A 239 20.96 -11.82 2.13
N ASP A 240 22.15 -12.39 2.06
CA ASP A 240 23.21 -12.07 3.02
C ASP A 240 23.73 -10.65 2.78
N LEU A 241 23.93 -10.27 1.51
CA LEU A 241 24.33 -8.92 1.13
C LEU A 241 23.22 -7.89 1.45
N LEU A 242 21.95 -8.25 1.20
CA LEU A 242 20.80 -7.38 1.50
C LEU A 242 20.74 -7.06 3.00
N ILE A 243 20.86 -8.07 3.86
CA ILE A 243 20.80 -7.89 5.31
C ILE A 243 22.05 -7.16 5.82
N GLN A 244 23.23 -7.47 5.31
CA GLN A 244 24.47 -6.75 5.67
C GLN A 244 24.39 -5.28 5.26
N GLY A 245 23.83 -4.98 4.09
CA GLY A 245 23.62 -3.60 3.64
C GLY A 245 22.64 -2.84 4.53
N LEU A 246 21.53 -3.45 4.94
CA LEU A 246 20.61 -2.87 5.93
C LEU A 246 21.31 -2.59 7.25
N ASP A 247 22.09 -3.55 7.77
CA ASP A 247 22.85 -3.36 8.99
C ASP A 247 23.84 -2.21 8.86
N ALA A 248 24.58 -2.13 7.75
CA ALA A 248 25.53 -1.04 7.50
C ALA A 248 24.83 0.33 7.47
N MET A 249 23.67 0.44 6.84
CA MET A 249 22.86 1.66 6.81
C MET A 249 22.36 2.03 8.21
N MET A 250 21.90 1.06 8.98
CA MET A 250 21.42 1.29 10.35
C MET A 250 22.55 1.62 11.32
N HIS A 251 23.80 1.17 11.08
CA HIS A 251 24.96 1.51 11.90
C HIS A 251 25.27 3.03 11.94
N SER A 252 24.83 3.78 10.94
CA SER A 252 24.94 5.24 10.95
C SER A 252 24.00 5.92 11.96
N LEU A 253 22.98 5.20 12.44
CA LEU A 253 22.02 5.70 13.43
C LEU A 253 22.52 5.39 14.86
N SER A 254 22.31 6.32 15.78
CA SER A 254 22.77 6.19 17.18
C SER A 254 22.20 4.99 17.94
N ILE A 255 21.11 4.43 17.43
CA ILE A 255 20.30 3.35 18.04
C ILE A 255 20.46 1.99 17.34
N TYR A 256 21.40 1.86 16.40
CA TYR A 256 21.53 0.68 15.52
C TYR A 256 21.58 -0.68 16.24
N ARG A 257 22.11 -0.74 17.46
CA ARG A 257 22.25 -2.00 18.24
C ARG A 257 20.93 -2.67 18.58
N SER A 258 19.82 -1.95 18.51
CA SER A 258 18.49 -2.47 18.81
C SER A 258 17.70 -2.86 17.57
N ILE A 259 18.23 -2.60 16.37
CA ILE A 259 17.51 -2.82 15.11
C ILE A 259 17.94 -4.15 14.51
N THR A 260 16.96 -5.04 14.28
CA THR A 260 17.18 -6.33 13.63
C THR A 260 16.11 -6.56 12.59
N PHE A 261 16.51 -6.81 11.34
CA PHE A 261 15.58 -7.19 10.27
C PHE A 261 15.47 -8.70 10.15
N TYR A 262 14.24 -9.19 10.03
CA TYR A 262 13.96 -10.56 9.62
C TYR A 262 13.33 -10.54 8.23
N ALA A 263 13.68 -11.52 7.39
CA ALA A 263 13.17 -11.61 6.04
C ALA A 263 12.61 -12.99 5.73
N GLY A 264 11.58 -13.01 4.89
CA GLY A 264 11.07 -14.23 4.25
C GLY A 264 11.09 -14.06 2.75
N VAL A 265 11.52 -15.08 2.06
CA VAL A 265 11.73 -15.08 0.62
C VAL A 265 10.80 -16.10 -0.02
N TYR A 266 9.98 -15.68 -0.96
CA TYR A 266 9.20 -16.57 -1.81
C TYR A 266 9.75 -16.53 -3.24
N PRO A 267 10.45 -17.58 -3.71
CA PRO A 267 10.76 -17.76 -5.12
C PRO A 267 9.45 -17.99 -5.88
N ILE A 268 9.13 -17.15 -6.87
CA ILE A 268 7.88 -17.32 -7.62
C ILE A 268 8.01 -18.54 -8.52
N ASP A 269 7.45 -19.64 -8.07
CA ASP A 269 7.38 -20.94 -8.74
C ASP A 269 6.02 -21.18 -9.40
N ASN A 270 5.01 -20.40 -9.02
CA ASN A 270 3.66 -20.49 -9.54
C ASN A 270 3.09 -19.09 -9.83
N ILE A 271 3.06 -18.69 -11.09
CA ILE A 271 2.56 -17.40 -11.57
C ILE A 271 1.03 -17.26 -11.49
N TYR A 272 0.29 -18.36 -11.29
CA TYR A 272 -1.17 -18.36 -11.17
C TYR A 272 -1.66 -18.00 -9.76
N LEU A 273 -0.76 -17.82 -8.81
CA LEU A 273 -1.11 -17.32 -7.49
C LEU A 273 -1.47 -15.85 -7.55
N SER A 274 -2.40 -15.42 -6.70
CA SER A 274 -2.63 -13.99 -6.55
C SER A 274 -1.42 -13.30 -5.89
N PRO A 275 -1.20 -12.00 -6.15
CA PRO A 275 -0.12 -11.24 -5.51
C PRO A 275 -0.14 -11.32 -3.98
N GLU A 276 -1.34 -11.31 -3.37
CA GLU A 276 -1.55 -11.45 -1.94
C GLU A 276 -1.07 -12.82 -1.45
N GLN A 277 -1.36 -13.89 -2.18
CA GLN A 277 -0.89 -15.23 -1.83
C GLN A 277 0.63 -15.37 -1.93
N MET A 278 1.26 -14.69 -2.89
CA MET A 278 2.73 -14.64 -3.00
C MET A 278 3.34 -13.90 -1.79
N LEU A 279 2.74 -12.77 -1.42
CA LEU A 279 3.15 -11.98 -0.25
C LEU A 279 2.95 -12.77 1.06
N ASP A 280 1.82 -13.48 1.21
CA ASP A 280 1.55 -14.33 2.37
C ASP A 280 2.59 -15.45 2.52
N ARG A 281 3.06 -16.06 1.43
CA ARG A 281 4.12 -17.07 1.46
C ARG A 281 5.44 -16.49 1.96
N ALA A 282 5.82 -15.32 1.46
CA ALA A 282 7.00 -14.61 1.94
C ALA A 282 6.86 -14.24 3.43
N HIS A 283 5.71 -13.75 3.86
CA HIS A 283 5.42 -13.44 5.27
C HIS A 283 5.50 -14.68 6.17
N LEU A 284 4.98 -15.84 5.73
CA LEU A 284 5.10 -17.09 6.49
C LEU A 284 6.57 -17.52 6.67
N ALA A 285 7.40 -17.36 5.64
CA ALA A 285 8.83 -17.61 5.73
C ALA A 285 9.52 -16.64 6.70
N MET A 286 9.22 -15.34 6.64
CA MET A 286 9.74 -14.33 7.57
C MET A 286 9.36 -14.66 9.03
N THR A 287 8.10 -14.98 9.29
CA THR A 287 7.62 -15.36 10.61
C THR A 287 8.38 -16.58 11.15
N SER A 288 8.72 -17.53 10.28
CA SER A 288 9.51 -18.70 10.62
C SER A 288 10.97 -18.34 10.93
N ALA A 289 11.60 -17.45 10.16
CA ALA A 289 12.95 -16.94 10.43
C ALA A 289 13.01 -16.28 11.81
N ARG A 290 12.06 -15.40 12.13
CA ARG A 290 11.93 -14.73 13.43
C ARG A 290 11.72 -15.71 14.59
N LYS A 291 10.93 -16.76 14.37
CA LYS A 291 10.65 -17.80 15.39
C LYS A 291 11.89 -18.62 15.75
N PHE A 292 12.66 -19.03 14.74
CA PHE A 292 13.79 -19.94 14.96
C PHE A 292 15.08 -19.23 15.34
N GLN A 293 15.22 -17.92 15.03
CA GLN A 293 16.37 -17.06 15.34
C GLN A 293 17.76 -17.60 14.91
N THR A 294 17.78 -18.72 14.19
CA THR A 294 19.02 -19.37 13.69
C THR A 294 19.56 -18.66 12.46
N LYS A 295 18.66 -18.06 11.67
CA LYS A 295 18.96 -17.25 10.50
C LYS A 295 18.05 -16.04 10.47
N ARG A 296 18.53 -14.94 9.91
CA ARG A 296 17.75 -13.70 9.77
C ARG A 296 16.78 -13.73 8.59
N TYR A 297 16.89 -14.74 7.74
CA TYR A 297 15.93 -14.97 6.65
C TYR A 297 15.63 -16.47 6.46
N MET A 298 14.48 -16.73 5.84
CA MET A 298 14.08 -18.08 5.44
C MET A 298 13.43 -18.03 4.06
N ILE A 299 13.71 -19.08 3.27
CA ILE A 299 13.09 -19.25 1.95
C ILE A 299 11.85 -20.12 2.12
N TYR A 300 10.73 -19.69 1.53
CA TYR A 300 9.50 -20.48 1.49
C TYR A 300 9.67 -21.65 0.52
N ASP A 301 9.50 -22.84 1.02
CA ASP A 301 9.46 -24.08 0.24
C ASP A 301 8.31 -24.99 0.70
N ASP A 302 8.06 -26.08 0.00
CA ASP A 302 7.00 -27.03 0.35
C ASP A 302 7.27 -27.75 1.68
N ALA A 303 8.53 -27.91 2.07
CA ALA A 303 8.89 -28.48 3.36
C ALA A 303 8.48 -27.58 4.51
N LEU A 304 8.75 -26.28 4.40
CA LEU A 304 8.30 -25.27 5.37
C LEU A 304 6.77 -25.24 5.47
N ARG A 305 6.09 -25.24 4.32
CA ARG A 305 4.61 -25.27 4.27
C ARG A 305 4.05 -26.51 4.99
N THR A 306 4.60 -27.67 4.72
CA THR A 306 4.18 -28.93 5.34
C THR A 306 4.40 -28.89 6.85
N LYS A 307 5.58 -28.43 7.29
CA LYS A 307 5.90 -28.26 8.72
C LYS A 307 4.93 -27.32 9.43
N LEU A 308 4.63 -26.17 8.86
CA LEU A 308 3.69 -25.21 9.44
C LEU A 308 2.27 -25.77 9.52
N ARG A 309 1.86 -26.57 8.53
CA ARG A 309 0.56 -27.26 8.54
C ARG A 309 0.50 -28.32 9.63
N GLU A 310 1.54 -29.13 9.80
CA GLU A 310 1.64 -30.12 10.89
C GLU A 310 1.60 -29.43 12.26
N GLU A 311 2.36 -28.34 12.46
CA GLU A 311 2.34 -27.59 13.72
C GLU A 311 0.94 -27.07 14.08
N ARG A 312 0.21 -26.54 13.07
CA ARG A 312 -1.17 -26.06 13.28
C ARG A 312 -2.14 -27.19 13.64
N LEU A 313 -2.01 -28.36 13.02
CA LEU A 313 -2.83 -29.51 13.33
C LEU A 313 -2.59 -29.98 14.76
N ILE A 314 -1.33 -30.13 15.17
CA ILE A 314 -0.96 -30.49 16.53
C ILE A 314 -1.52 -29.51 17.56
N ALA A 315 -1.39 -28.21 17.30
CA ALA A 315 -1.93 -27.16 18.18
C ALA A 315 -3.47 -27.17 18.25
N LYS A 316 -4.15 -27.56 17.19
CA LYS A 316 -5.62 -27.69 17.18
C LYS A 316 -6.12 -28.90 17.94
N GLU A 317 -5.37 -30.03 17.86
CA GLU A 317 -5.79 -31.32 18.39
C GLU A 317 -5.36 -31.58 19.83
N MET A 318 -4.40 -30.82 20.39
CA MET A 318 -3.82 -31.05 21.71
C MET A 318 -4.85 -31.06 22.88
N GLU A 319 -5.80 -30.14 22.88
CA GLU A 319 -6.84 -30.06 23.93
C GLU A 319 -7.85 -31.23 23.86
N PRO A 320 -8.43 -31.55 22.67
CA PRO A 320 -9.24 -32.76 22.51
C PRO A 320 -8.49 -34.04 22.89
N ALA A 321 -7.23 -34.17 22.42
CA ALA A 321 -6.40 -35.36 22.68
C ALA A 321 -6.19 -35.62 24.18
N LEU A 322 -5.99 -34.57 24.99
CA LEU A 322 -5.86 -34.72 26.44
C LEU A 322 -7.19 -35.17 27.07
N LYS A 323 -8.32 -34.60 26.64
CA LYS A 323 -9.64 -34.95 27.16
C LYS A 323 -10.05 -36.39 26.79
N GLU A 324 -9.68 -36.84 25.62
CA GLU A 324 -10.00 -38.18 25.10
C GLU A 324 -9.01 -39.26 25.53
N GLY A 325 -8.02 -38.90 26.35
CA GLY A 325 -7.07 -39.89 26.89
C GLY A 325 -6.09 -40.45 25.84
N GLN A 326 -5.80 -39.68 24.81
CA GLN A 326 -4.86 -40.06 23.76
C GLN A 326 -3.39 -40.01 24.22
N PHE A 327 -3.11 -39.31 25.33
CA PHE A 327 -1.78 -39.27 25.92
C PHE A 327 -1.58 -40.44 26.92
N PHE A 328 -0.39 -41.01 26.93
CA PHE A 328 -0.01 -42.01 27.89
C PHE A 328 1.49 -41.92 28.20
N VAL A 329 1.91 -42.58 29.27
CA VAL A 329 3.32 -42.62 29.70
C VAL A 329 3.90 -44.01 29.46
N LYS A 330 5.07 -44.07 28.84
CA LYS A 330 5.92 -45.28 28.81
C LYS A 330 7.03 -45.08 29.81
N PHE A 331 7.39 -46.19 30.49
CA PHE A 331 8.50 -46.21 31.42
C PHE A 331 9.70 -46.89 30.76
N GLN A 332 10.81 -46.17 30.64
CA GLN A 332 12.06 -46.70 30.15
C GLN A 332 12.92 -47.10 31.34
N PRO A 333 13.23 -48.39 31.51
CA PRO A 333 14.02 -48.84 32.64
C PRO A 333 15.49 -48.40 32.51
N ILE A 334 16.06 -48.02 33.65
CA ILE A 334 17.48 -47.72 33.80
C ILE A 334 18.11 -48.90 34.55
N TYR A 335 19.16 -49.47 33.98
CA TYR A 335 19.84 -50.64 34.51
C TYR A 335 21.20 -50.25 35.07
N GLN A 336 21.56 -50.85 36.21
CA GLN A 336 22.94 -50.87 36.68
C GLN A 336 23.66 -52.07 36.05
N LEU A 337 24.78 -51.82 35.41
CA LEU A 337 25.66 -52.86 34.87
C LEU A 337 26.62 -53.27 35.94
N VAL A 338 26.54 -54.54 36.33
CA VAL A 338 27.45 -55.13 37.29
C VAL A 338 28.19 -56.25 36.56
N GLY A 339 29.33 -55.96 35.91
CA GLY A 339 30.08 -56.83 35.05
C GLY A 339 29.61 -56.79 33.59
N ASP A 340 28.90 -57.83 33.14
CA ASP A 340 28.37 -57.96 31.79
C ASP A 340 26.84 -57.62 31.72
N ILE A 341 26.32 -57.63 30.52
CA ILE A 341 24.93 -57.26 30.22
C ILE A 341 23.92 -58.26 30.81
N ASP A 342 24.32 -59.50 30.98
CA ASP A 342 23.45 -60.59 31.48
C ASP A 342 23.13 -60.42 32.99
N HIS A 343 23.93 -59.64 33.70
CA HIS A 343 23.78 -59.34 35.12
C HIS A 343 23.22 -57.91 35.37
N ALA A 344 22.68 -57.27 34.35
CA ALA A 344 22.09 -55.94 34.49
C ALA A 344 20.81 -56.00 35.36
N MET A 345 20.74 -55.15 36.40
CA MET A 345 19.58 -55.05 37.29
C MET A 345 18.87 -53.70 37.12
N PRO A 346 17.53 -53.69 37.04
CA PRO A 346 16.79 -52.44 36.99
C PRO A 346 16.95 -51.67 38.32
N ILE A 347 17.33 -50.41 38.23
CA ILE A 347 17.51 -49.53 39.43
C ILE A 347 16.59 -48.34 39.46
N ALA A 348 16.08 -47.90 38.30
CA ALA A 348 15.18 -46.77 38.15
C ALA A 348 14.43 -46.88 36.81
N GLY A 349 13.51 -45.94 36.60
CA GLY A 349 12.83 -45.73 35.31
C GLY A 349 12.70 -44.28 34.94
N GLU A 350 12.57 -43.97 33.66
CA GLU A 350 12.20 -42.64 33.16
C GLU A 350 10.79 -42.69 32.59
N ALA A 351 9.94 -41.74 33.05
CA ALA A 351 8.58 -41.57 32.58
C ALA A 351 8.58 -40.72 31.30
N LEU A 352 8.24 -41.34 30.19
CA LEU A 352 8.29 -40.71 28.86
C LEU A 352 6.90 -40.60 28.27
N LEU A 353 6.44 -39.36 28.08
CA LEU A 353 5.13 -39.04 27.46
C LEU A 353 5.08 -39.54 26.00
N ARG A 354 3.93 -40.09 25.62
CA ARG A 354 3.60 -40.54 24.26
C ARG A 354 2.21 -40.06 23.92
N TRP A 355 1.97 -39.77 22.63
CA TRP A 355 0.65 -39.41 22.10
C TRP A 355 0.21 -40.45 21.08
N GLN A 356 -0.82 -41.22 21.40
CA GLN A 356 -1.45 -42.18 20.50
C GLN A 356 -2.58 -41.46 19.74
N HIS A 357 -2.25 -40.98 18.56
CA HIS A 357 -3.24 -40.30 17.72
C HIS A 357 -4.09 -41.35 16.97
N PRO A 358 -5.42 -41.17 16.86
CA PRO A 358 -6.32 -42.16 16.26
C PRO A 358 -6.01 -42.49 14.80
N GLN A 359 -5.53 -41.51 14.02
CA GLN A 359 -5.27 -41.66 12.60
C GLN A 359 -3.76 -41.78 12.26
N GLN A 360 -2.89 -41.16 13.04
CA GLN A 360 -1.46 -41.04 12.76
C GLN A 360 -0.61 -42.05 13.54
N GLY A 361 -1.22 -42.84 14.43
CA GLY A 361 -0.50 -43.72 15.35
C GLY A 361 0.26 -42.95 16.44
N THR A 362 1.40 -43.46 16.88
CA THR A 362 2.19 -42.81 17.94
C THR A 362 2.98 -41.63 17.40
N ILE A 363 2.61 -40.41 17.80
CA ILE A 363 3.33 -39.20 17.43
C ILE A 363 4.58 -39.06 18.32
N ASN A 364 5.71 -38.73 17.65
CA ASN A 364 6.99 -38.57 18.36
C ASN A 364 6.97 -37.31 19.24
N PRO A 365 7.41 -37.34 20.51
CA PRO A 365 7.48 -36.17 21.39
C PRO A 365 8.24 -34.98 20.81
N LYS A 366 9.29 -35.22 20.01
CA LYS A 366 10.03 -34.14 19.32
C LYS A 366 9.16 -33.29 18.37
N LYS A 367 8.02 -33.82 17.92
CA LYS A 367 7.09 -33.10 17.05
C LYS A 367 6.13 -32.20 17.85
N PHE A 368 5.63 -32.62 19.01
CA PHE A 368 4.59 -31.89 19.73
C PHE A 368 5.09 -31.11 20.95
N ILE A 369 6.13 -31.60 21.65
CA ILE A 369 6.64 -30.88 22.86
C ILE A 369 7.02 -29.43 22.55
N PRO A 370 7.79 -29.10 21.51
CA PRO A 370 8.13 -27.69 21.21
C PRO A 370 6.91 -26.82 20.93
N ILE A 371 5.84 -27.41 20.40
CA ILE A 371 4.58 -26.69 20.13
C ILE A 371 3.85 -26.42 21.45
N PHE A 372 3.81 -27.40 22.35
CA PHE A 372 3.17 -27.28 23.66
C PHE A 372 3.92 -26.31 24.58
N GLU A 373 5.26 -26.26 24.49
CA GLU A 373 6.06 -25.25 25.20
C GLU A 373 5.73 -23.84 24.69
N LYS A 374 5.64 -23.65 23.37
CA LYS A 374 5.36 -22.35 22.77
C LYS A 374 3.99 -21.78 23.14
N ASN A 375 2.97 -22.62 23.26
CA ASN A 375 1.60 -22.19 23.54
C ASN A 375 1.19 -22.33 25.03
N GLY A 376 2.12 -22.76 25.89
CA GLY A 376 1.91 -22.94 27.32
C GLY A 376 1.15 -24.21 27.71
N PHE A 377 0.71 -25.03 26.74
CA PHE A 377 -0.01 -26.28 27.02
C PHE A 377 0.86 -27.31 27.73
N ILE A 378 2.19 -27.17 27.62
CA ILE A 378 3.16 -28.08 28.23
C ILE A 378 2.96 -28.24 29.74
N SER A 379 2.59 -27.17 30.47
CA SER A 379 2.36 -27.26 31.92
C SER A 379 1.21 -28.21 32.28
N ARG A 380 0.18 -28.29 31.45
CA ARG A 380 -0.95 -29.22 31.66
C ARG A 380 -0.56 -30.65 31.34
N ILE A 381 0.22 -30.85 30.29
CA ILE A 381 0.71 -32.17 29.88
C ILE A 381 1.74 -32.70 30.88
N ASP A 382 2.63 -31.87 31.39
CA ASP A 382 3.58 -32.26 32.42
C ASP A 382 2.83 -32.72 33.68
N ARG A 383 1.85 -31.97 34.19
CA ARG A 383 1.03 -32.38 35.31
C ARG A 383 0.30 -33.69 35.09
N TYR A 384 -0.21 -33.92 33.87
CA TYR A 384 -0.81 -35.19 33.50
C TYR A 384 0.23 -36.33 33.58
N ALA A 385 1.43 -36.14 32.97
CA ALA A 385 2.48 -37.15 32.99
C ALA A 385 2.96 -37.50 34.40
N TRP A 386 3.12 -36.51 35.28
CA TRP A 386 3.47 -36.71 36.70
C TRP A 386 2.42 -37.51 37.45
N GLU A 387 1.14 -37.20 37.24
CA GLU A 387 0.04 -37.93 37.83
C GLU A 387 0.00 -39.41 37.37
N GLN A 388 0.24 -39.66 36.06
CA GLN A 388 0.36 -41.01 35.52
C GLN A 388 1.55 -41.79 36.14
N ALA A 389 2.69 -41.12 36.36
CA ALA A 389 3.85 -41.70 37.01
C ALA A 389 3.54 -42.11 38.46
N CYS A 390 2.89 -41.21 39.26
CA CYS A 390 2.46 -41.53 40.62
C CYS A 390 1.44 -42.66 40.66
N HIS A 391 0.46 -42.65 39.75
CA HIS A 391 -0.52 -43.75 39.63
C HIS A 391 0.11 -45.09 39.34
N PHE A 392 1.13 -45.12 38.44
CA PHE A 392 1.88 -46.33 38.12
C PHE A 392 2.59 -46.87 39.37
N LEU A 393 3.33 -46.04 40.11
CA LEU A 393 4.06 -46.44 41.30
C LEU A 393 3.10 -46.95 42.43
N SER A 394 1.98 -46.26 42.63
CA SER A 394 0.95 -46.71 43.58
C SER A 394 0.43 -48.12 43.21
N ARG A 395 0.12 -48.36 41.94
CA ARG A 395 -0.30 -49.70 41.47
C ARG A 395 0.78 -50.79 41.66
N GLN A 396 2.05 -50.46 41.44
CA GLN A 396 3.17 -51.40 41.70
C GLN A 396 3.20 -51.81 43.17
N ARG A 397 3.05 -50.81 44.08
CA ARG A 397 2.96 -51.06 45.52
C ARG A 397 1.77 -51.96 45.88
N ASP A 398 0.58 -51.62 45.35
CA ASP A 398 -0.67 -52.35 45.68
C ASP A 398 -0.62 -53.83 45.19
N TRP A 399 0.17 -54.11 44.15
CA TRP A 399 0.41 -55.47 43.66
C TRP A 399 1.57 -56.18 44.34
N GLY A 400 2.23 -55.54 45.31
CA GLY A 400 3.40 -56.11 45.99
C GLY A 400 4.63 -56.24 45.12
N LEU A 401 4.72 -55.50 44.02
CA LEU A 401 5.85 -55.52 43.11
C LEU A 401 6.95 -54.55 43.62
N PRO A 402 8.22 -54.79 43.21
CA PRO A 402 9.32 -53.89 43.54
C PRO A 402 9.06 -52.49 43.00
N ILE A 403 9.25 -51.47 43.88
CA ILE A 403 9.11 -50.06 43.53
C ILE A 403 10.50 -49.52 43.23
N TYR A 404 10.69 -49.02 42.01
CA TYR A 404 11.89 -48.32 41.61
C TYR A 404 11.65 -46.83 41.50
N PRO A 405 12.67 -45.97 41.79
CA PRO A 405 12.56 -44.55 41.54
C PRO A 405 12.23 -44.25 40.07
N VAL A 406 11.29 -43.32 39.85
CA VAL A 406 10.93 -42.87 38.49
C VAL A 406 11.27 -41.40 38.32
N SER A 407 12.11 -41.11 37.33
CA SER A 407 12.34 -39.70 36.94
C SER A 407 11.24 -39.20 36.01
N ILE A 408 10.87 -37.97 36.21
CA ILE A 408 9.88 -37.23 35.42
C ILE A 408 10.54 -36.05 34.73
N ASN A 409 10.15 -35.75 33.50
CA ASN A 409 10.59 -34.56 32.81
C ASN A 409 9.77 -33.32 33.30
N ILE A 410 10.47 -32.21 33.43
CA ILE A 410 9.89 -30.93 33.87
C ILE A 410 10.27 -29.84 32.87
N SER A 411 9.27 -29.26 32.24
CA SER A 411 9.50 -28.11 31.35
C SER A 411 9.88 -26.87 32.15
N HIS A 412 10.81 -26.09 31.61
CA HIS A 412 11.35 -24.91 32.29
C HIS A 412 10.26 -23.89 32.70
N ILE A 413 9.16 -23.81 31.96
CA ILE A 413 8.03 -22.94 32.27
C ILE A 413 7.39 -23.22 33.64
N ASN A 414 7.45 -24.47 34.12
CA ASN A 414 6.90 -24.85 35.41
C ASN A 414 7.75 -24.33 36.59
N PHE A 415 9.01 -23.95 36.40
CA PHE A 415 9.83 -23.33 37.46
C PHE A 415 9.43 -21.89 37.76
N TYR A 416 8.65 -21.24 36.89
CA TYR A 416 8.09 -19.92 37.13
C TYR A 416 6.73 -20.01 37.89
N ASP A 417 6.17 -21.19 38.08
CA ASP A 417 4.94 -21.41 38.85
C ASP A 417 5.28 -21.67 40.32
N ASN A 418 5.04 -20.71 41.18
CA ASN A 418 5.29 -20.82 42.62
C ASN A 418 4.53 -21.98 43.28
N SER A 419 3.48 -22.51 42.66
CA SER A 419 2.69 -23.63 43.16
C SER A 419 3.19 -25.02 42.74
N PHE A 420 4.24 -25.06 41.92
CA PHE A 420 4.75 -26.28 41.31
C PHE A 420 5.18 -27.35 42.32
N VAL A 421 6.00 -26.97 43.33
CA VAL A 421 6.47 -27.90 44.37
C VAL A 421 5.30 -28.41 45.21
N ASP A 422 4.38 -27.52 45.62
CA ASP A 422 3.18 -27.88 46.35
C ASP A 422 2.28 -28.83 45.58
N TYR A 423 2.23 -28.68 44.25
CA TYR A 423 1.47 -29.61 43.41
C TYR A 423 2.06 -31.00 43.42
N LEU A 424 3.38 -31.14 43.29
CA LEU A 424 4.08 -32.44 43.36
C LEU A 424 3.89 -33.10 44.73
N LEU A 425 4.05 -32.35 45.80
CA LEU A 425 3.81 -32.85 47.18
C LEU A 425 2.37 -33.33 47.39
N ARG A 426 1.39 -32.63 46.81
CA ARG A 426 -0.01 -33.08 46.82
C ARG A 426 -0.20 -34.40 46.02
N LEU A 427 0.45 -34.54 44.89
CA LEU A 427 0.38 -35.79 44.13
C LEU A 427 0.95 -36.96 44.92
N LEU A 428 2.15 -36.81 45.49
CA LEU A 428 2.75 -37.86 46.32
C LEU A 428 1.82 -38.28 47.50
N ARG A 429 1.25 -37.31 48.19
CA ARG A 429 0.27 -37.59 49.28
C ARG A 429 -1.00 -38.29 48.75
N LYS A 430 -1.52 -37.87 47.59
CA LYS A 430 -2.73 -38.43 46.96
C LYS A 430 -2.56 -39.91 46.64
N TYR A 431 -1.35 -40.34 46.25
CA TYR A 431 -1.03 -41.70 45.84
C TYR A 431 -0.25 -42.50 46.91
N ASP A 432 -0.08 -41.88 48.08
CA ASP A 432 0.62 -42.47 49.25
C ASP A 432 2.06 -42.97 48.89
N LEU A 433 2.85 -42.02 48.30
CA LEU A 433 4.22 -42.23 47.80
C LEU A 433 5.21 -41.39 48.60
#